data_8a8bbf4df03b244a4b38c11239cce7cb
#
_entry.id   8a8bbf4df03b244a4b38c11239cce7cb
#
_cell.length_a   1.000
_cell.length_b   1.000
_cell.length_c   1.000
_cell.angle_alpha   90.00
_cell.angle_beta   90.00
_cell.angle_gamma   90.00
#
_symmetry.space_group_name_H-M   'P 1'
#
loop_
_entity.id
_entity.type
_entity.pdbx_description
1 polymer ?
#
loop_
_entity_poly.entity_id
_entity_poly.type
_entity_poly.pdbx_seq_one_letter_code
_entity_poly.pdbx_strand_id
1 'polypeptide(L)'
;PMLYYNKDVFEAAGLDPETPPTTYDEVLEDAKKIVESGAAPVGYSQAIYGWFFEQQLAGLGVTYGNNDNGRKEAVTAVDFDSNGGGLKVFDMWKKLYDSGCFEDYGTTTADTQTAFFSGQVGMIIESTAILKNAVDSSPFEVGTGYLPRIEQNDEGGVIIGGGSLWLTDTGNEANEDAAWKFIEYITTPDVQAKWSMGTGYFAINEKAYETEDMKAYLKENPNFETAINQLKDSPVNCNTAGVLSGVQTEARLTFNEIMPQVYDGKLTTQDAVDQLAASVNKAIENYNESIK
;
A
#
# COMPACT_ATOMS: atom_id res chain seq x y z
N PRO A 1 1.39 1.32 -2.16
CA PRO A 1 2.01 0.00 -2.01
C PRO A 1 2.31 -0.62 -3.36
N MET A 2 3.23 -1.58 -3.39
CA MET A 2 3.53 -2.41 -4.54
C MET A 2 3.98 -3.79 -4.09
N LEU A 3 4.06 -4.74 -5.03
CA LEU A 3 4.61 -6.06 -4.80
C LEU A 3 6.13 -6.02 -4.78
N TYR A 4 6.73 -6.71 -3.82
CA TYR A 4 8.15 -7.06 -3.76
C TYR A 4 8.28 -8.57 -3.82
N TYR A 5 9.25 -9.07 -4.56
CA TYR A 5 9.51 -10.50 -4.64
C TYR A 5 10.99 -10.81 -4.74
N ASN A 6 11.35 -12.00 -4.31
CA ASN A 6 12.71 -12.52 -4.37
C ASN A 6 12.90 -13.25 -5.73
N LYS A 7 13.66 -12.65 -6.64
CA LYS A 7 13.89 -13.22 -7.98
C LYS A 7 14.62 -14.57 -7.92
N ASP A 8 15.56 -14.76 -6.97
CA ASP A 8 16.29 -16.02 -6.82
C ASP A 8 15.34 -17.15 -6.39
N VAL A 9 14.37 -16.83 -5.52
CA VAL A 9 13.31 -17.77 -5.11
C VAL A 9 12.38 -18.10 -6.27
N PHE A 10 12.01 -17.10 -7.10
CA PHE A 10 11.21 -17.33 -8.31
C PHE A 10 11.92 -18.29 -9.26
N GLU A 11 13.18 -18.04 -9.59
CA GLU A 11 13.97 -18.91 -10.46
C GLU A 11 14.08 -20.33 -9.88
N ALA A 12 14.36 -20.46 -8.57
CA ALA A 12 14.45 -21.74 -7.89
C ALA A 12 13.11 -22.51 -7.87
N ALA A 13 11.98 -21.80 -7.86
CA ALA A 13 10.63 -22.37 -7.94
C ALA A 13 10.19 -22.67 -9.38
N GLY A 14 11.01 -22.35 -10.39
CA GLY A 14 10.66 -22.51 -11.81
C GLY A 14 9.69 -21.46 -12.33
N LEU A 15 9.60 -20.31 -11.64
CA LEU A 15 8.86 -19.13 -12.06
C LEU A 15 9.76 -18.21 -12.88
N ASP A 16 9.16 -17.40 -13.76
CA ASP A 16 9.90 -16.39 -14.51
C ASP A 16 10.17 -15.18 -13.59
N PRO A 17 11.44 -14.87 -13.25
CA PRO A 17 11.79 -13.78 -12.37
C PRO A 17 11.53 -12.38 -12.97
N GLU A 18 11.22 -12.29 -14.27
CA GLU A 18 10.89 -11.02 -14.94
C GLU A 18 9.38 -10.82 -15.12
N THR A 19 8.56 -11.77 -14.66
CA THR A 19 7.11 -11.73 -14.80
C THR A 19 6.43 -11.84 -13.43
N PRO A 20 6.31 -10.73 -12.67
CA PRO A 20 5.64 -10.73 -11.39
C PRO A 20 4.14 -10.98 -11.53
N PRO A 21 3.49 -11.63 -10.54
CA PRO A 21 2.05 -11.81 -10.54
C PRO A 21 1.31 -10.47 -10.49
N THR A 22 0.19 -10.37 -11.22
CA THR A 22 -0.62 -9.16 -11.39
C THR A 22 -1.94 -9.19 -10.63
N THR A 23 -2.34 -10.38 -10.18
CA THR A 23 -3.54 -10.62 -9.37
C THR A 23 -3.20 -11.40 -8.10
N TYR A 24 -4.05 -11.29 -7.08
CA TYR A 24 -3.89 -12.11 -5.87
C TYR A 24 -4.09 -13.61 -6.11
N ASP A 25 -4.82 -13.98 -7.16
CA ASP A 25 -4.93 -15.39 -7.57
C ASP A 25 -3.59 -15.89 -8.13
N GLU A 26 -2.91 -15.11 -8.96
CA GLU A 26 -1.56 -15.42 -9.44
C GLU A 26 -0.54 -15.42 -8.29
N VAL A 27 -0.62 -14.45 -7.34
CA VAL A 27 0.20 -14.46 -6.12
C VAL A 27 0.03 -15.78 -5.36
N LEU A 28 -1.21 -16.27 -5.22
CA LEU A 28 -1.49 -17.52 -4.55
C LEU A 28 -0.93 -18.73 -5.28
N GLU A 29 -1.03 -18.76 -6.61
CA GLU A 29 -0.47 -19.82 -7.44
C GLU A 29 1.07 -19.87 -7.35
N ASP A 30 1.70 -18.71 -7.41
CA ASP A 30 3.16 -18.62 -7.31
C ASP A 30 3.65 -18.92 -5.88
N ALA A 31 2.93 -18.45 -4.85
CA ALA A 31 3.21 -18.79 -3.46
C ALA A 31 3.19 -20.31 -3.22
N LYS A 32 2.24 -21.04 -3.82
CA LYS A 32 2.19 -22.51 -3.74
C LYS A 32 3.40 -23.15 -4.41
N LYS A 33 3.79 -22.71 -5.62
CA LYS A 33 4.97 -23.24 -6.32
C LYS A 33 6.24 -23.00 -5.52
N ILE A 34 6.38 -21.82 -4.91
CA ILE A 34 7.52 -21.46 -4.06
C ILE A 34 7.65 -22.43 -2.87
N VAL A 35 6.55 -22.66 -2.16
CA VAL A 35 6.54 -23.57 -0.99
C VAL A 35 6.73 -25.04 -1.41
N GLU A 36 6.02 -25.49 -2.46
CA GLU A 36 6.10 -26.89 -2.96
C GLU A 36 7.48 -27.24 -3.49
N SER A 37 8.19 -26.29 -4.12
CA SER A 37 9.57 -26.48 -4.59
C SER A 37 10.61 -26.46 -3.47
N GLY A 38 10.23 -25.94 -2.29
CA GLY A 38 11.15 -25.70 -1.18
C GLY A 38 12.08 -24.49 -1.38
N ALA A 39 11.77 -23.61 -2.33
CA ALA A 39 12.57 -22.41 -2.64
C ALA A 39 12.53 -21.39 -1.48
N ALA A 40 11.39 -21.27 -0.80
CA ALA A 40 11.25 -20.55 0.46
C ALA A 40 10.21 -21.23 1.36
N PRO A 41 10.30 -21.09 2.70
CA PRO A 41 9.32 -21.68 3.62
C PRO A 41 7.94 -21.01 3.53
N VAL A 42 7.88 -19.73 3.13
CA VAL A 42 6.65 -18.94 2.99
C VAL A 42 6.60 -18.35 1.58
N GLY A 43 5.50 -18.56 0.87
CA GLY A 43 5.34 -18.05 -0.48
C GLY A 43 4.97 -16.57 -0.51
N TYR A 44 4.06 -16.15 0.37
CA TYR A 44 3.57 -14.77 0.44
C TYR A 44 3.25 -14.35 1.87
N SER A 45 3.44 -13.08 2.17
CA SER A 45 2.98 -12.44 3.40
C SER A 45 2.60 -10.97 3.17
N GLN A 46 1.77 -10.46 4.05
CA GLN A 46 1.48 -9.03 4.19
C GLN A 46 1.11 -8.74 5.64
N ALA A 47 1.51 -7.59 6.16
CA ALA A 47 1.13 -7.20 7.51
C ALA A 47 -0.39 -6.94 7.60
N ILE A 48 -0.99 -7.26 8.73
CA ILE A 48 -2.37 -6.84 9.02
C ILE A 48 -2.36 -5.33 9.26
N TYR A 49 -2.60 -4.57 8.20
CA TYR A 49 -2.52 -3.12 8.21
C TYR A 49 -3.69 -2.49 7.44
N GLY A 50 -4.56 -1.77 8.14
CA GLY A 50 -5.77 -1.18 7.56
C GLY A 50 -5.52 -0.26 6.36
N TRP A 51 -4.31 0.26 6.18
CA TRP A 51 -3.95 0.99 4.97
C TRP A 51 -3.97 0.09 3.72
N PHE A 52 -3.60 -1.18 3.82
CA PHE A 52 -3.72 -2.11 2.68
C PHE A 52 -5.19 -2.37 2.31
N PHE A 53 -6.08 -2.40 3.30
CA PHE A 53 -7.52 -2.48 3.04
C PHE A 53 -8.01 -1.29 2.19
N GLU A 54 -7.60 -0.06 2.54
CA GLU A 54 -7.91 1.14 1.74
C GLU A 54 -7.37 1.05 0.31
N GLN A 55 -6.13 0.58 0.15
CA GLN A 55 -5.48 0.41 -1.15
C GLN A 55 -6.19 -0.61 -2.02
N GLN A 56 -6.61 -1.73 -1.43
CA GLN A 56 -7.31 -2.81 -2.12
C GLN A 56 -8.72 -2.39 -2.55
N LEU A 57 -9.42 -1.57 -1.75
CA LEU A 57 -10.70 -0.96 -2.17
C LEU A 57 -10.49 -0.01 -3.36
N ALA A 58 -9.45 0.82 -3.31
CA ALA A 58 -9.11 1.70 -4.42
C ALA A 58 -8.71 0.90 -5.68
N GLY A 59 -8.00 -0.22 -5.51
CA GLY A 59 -7.68 -1.17 -6.59
C GLY A 59 -8.92 -1.76 -7.24
N LEU A 60 -9.94 -2.13 -6.46
CA LEU A 60 -11.26 -2.55 -6.94
C LEU A 60 -12.04 -1.44 -7.66
N GLY A 61 -11.61 -0.17 -7.56
CA GLY A 61 -12.33 0.98 -8.12
C GLY A 61 -13.58 1.36 -7.34
N VAL A 62 -13.68 1.01 -6.05
CA VAL A 62 -14.84 1.33 -5.21
C VAL A 62 -14.49 2.35 -4.12
N THR A 63 -15.52 3.08 -3.64
CA THR A 63 -15.37 4.05 -2.57
C THR A 63 -15.21 3.37 -1.20
N TYR A 64 -14.39 3.96 -0.34
CA TYR A 64 -14.30 3.60 1.08
C TYR A 64 -15.51 4.19 1.86
N GLY A 65 -15.83 5.45 1.60
CA GLY A 65 -16.89 6.18 2.25
C GLY A 65 -17.77 6.96 1.26
N ASN A 66 -18.91 7.40 1.72
CA ASN A 66 -19.87 8.12 0.90
C ASN A 66 -19.40 9.54 0.49
N ASN A 67 -20.24 10.25 -0.26
CA ASN A 67 -19.97 11.61 -0.74
C ASN A 67 -18.68 11.69 -1.59
N ASP A 68 -18.44 10.70 -2.49
CA ASP A 68 -17.22 10.58 -3.28
C ASP A 68 -15.97 10.57 -2.40
N ASN A 69 -15.94 9.68 -1.41
CA ASN A 69 -14.88 9.61 -0.41
C ASN A 69 -14.66 10.96 0.33
N GLY A 70 -15.73 11.67 0.61
CA GLY A 70 -15.71 12.93 1.36
C GLY A 70 -15.36 14.18 0.53
N ARG A 71 -15.42 14.11 -0.81
CA ARG A 71 -15.07 15.25 -1.67
C ARG A 71 -16.23 16.10 -2.09
N LYS A 72 -17.46 15.58 -2.07
CA LYS A 72 -18.69 16.37 -2.29
C LYS A 72 -19.16 17.03 -0.99
N GLU A 73 -19.17 16.25 0.08
CA GLU A 73 -19.54 16.66 1.43
C GLU A 73 -18.74 15.81 2.42
N ALA A 74 -18.74 16.17 3.71
CA ALA A 74 -18.10 15.35 4.74
C ALA A 74 -18.62 13.90 4.72
N VAL A 75 -17.73 12.94 4.93
CA VAL A 75 -18.12 11.53 5.06
C VAL A 75 -19.04 11.39 6.27
N THR A 76 -20.19 10.74 6.07
CA THR A 76 -21.16 10.44 7.12
C THR A 76 -21.34 8.93 7.33
N ALA A 77 -20.89 8.11 6.40
CA ALA A 77 -20.91 6.65 6.46
C ALA A 77 -19.84 6.04 5.56
N VAL A 78 -19.43 4.82 5.87
CA VAL A 78 -18.64 4.00 4.94
C VAL A 78 -19.54 3.46 3.82
N ASP A 79 -18.93 3.07 2.70
CA ASP A 79 -19.61 2.46 1.55
C ASP A 79 -19.15 1.02 1.29
N PHE A 80 -17.99 0.63 1.83
CA PHE A 80 -17.37 -0.67 1.52
C PHE A 80 -18.20 -1.88 1.96
N ASP A 81 -19.12 -1.70 2.90
CA ASP A 81 -20.09 -2.71 3.35
C ASP A 81 -21.22 -2.92 2.36
N SER A 82 -21.64 -1.86 1.67
CA SER A 82 -22.78 -1.86 0.76
C SER A 82 -22.40 -1.99 -0.72
N ASN A 83 -21.19 -1.59 -1.11
CA ASN A 83 -20.71 -1.72 -2.50
C ASN A 83 -20.02 -3.07 -2.80
N GLY A 84 -19.92 -3.96 -1.80
CA GLY A 84 -19.32 -5.28 -1.92
C GLY A 84 -17.79 -5.31 -1.88
N GLY A 85 -17.12 -4.16 -1.84
CA GLY A 85 -15.67 -4.09 -1.84
C GLY A 85 -15.05 -4.66 -0.57
N GLY A 86 -15.63 -4.32 0.58
CA GLY A 86 -15.15 -4.83 1.87
C GLY A 86 -15.15 -6.37 1.92
N LEU A 87 -16.24 -7.00 1.48
CA LEU A 87 -16.33 -8.47 1.46
C LEU A 87 -15.27 -9.10 0.54
N LYS A 88 -15.09 -8.56 -0.67
CA LYS A 88 -14.06 -9.06 -1.60
C LYS A 88 -12.65 -8.98 -1.01
N VAL A 89 -12.34 -7.90 -0.30
CA VAL A 89 -11.02 -7.74 0.36
C VAL A 89 -10.87 -8.77 1.49
N PHE A 90 -11.84 -8.90 2.40
CA PHE A 90 -11.76 -9.87 3.49
C PHE A 90 -11.71 -11.32 2.99
N ASP A 91 -12.49 -11.66 1.95
CA ASP A 91 -12.47 -13.00 1.32
C ASP A 91 -11.11 -13.30 0.70
N MET A 92 -10.50 -12.34 0.02
CA MET A 92 -9.16 -12.49 -0.55
C MET A 92 -8.11 -12.73 0.54
N TRP A 93 -8.11 -11.93 1.63
CA TRP A 93 -7.18 -12.11 2.75
C TRP A 93 -7.35 -13.48 3.40
N LYS A 94 -8.61 -13.91 3.64
CA LYS A 94 -8.92 -15.24 4.21
C LYS A 94 -8.46 -16.37 3.29
N LYS A 95 -8.67 -16.24 1.97
CA LYS A 95 -8.22 -17.21 0.97
C LYS A 95 -6.71 -17.36 0.96
N LEU A 96 -5.96 -16.26 1.07
CA LEU A 96 -4.50 -16.29 1.17
C LEU A 96 -4.05 -17.00 2.46
N TYR A 97 -4.63 -16.64 3.60
CA TYR A 97 -4.31 -17.24 4.89
C TYR A 97 -4.59 -18.75 4.91
N ASP A 98 -5.75 -19.18 4.40
CA ASP A 98 -6.14 -20.59 4.38
C ASP A 98 -5.34 -21.44 3.39
N SER A 99 -4.55 -20.83 2.54
CA SER A 99 -3.78 -21.54 1.52
C SER A 99 -2.66 -22.43 2.07
N GLY A 100 -2.19 -22.16 3.28
CA GLY A 100 -1.00 -22.79 3.87
C GLY A 100 0.33 -22.32 3.27
N CYS A 101 0.31 -21.33 2.34
CA CYS A 101 1.50 -20.73 1.73
C CYS A 101 1.73 -19.28 2.19
N PHE A 102 0.89 -18.82 3.11
CA PHE A 102 0.91 -17.52 3.74
C PHE A 102 1.34 -17.65 5.21
N GLU A 103 2.09 -16.68 5.70
CA GLU A 103 2.41 -16.55 7.12
C GLU A 103 1.98 -15.17 7.62
N ASP A 104 1.31 -15.15 8.77
CA ASP A 104 0.91 -13.92 9.47
C ASP A 104 2.00 -13.50 10.46
N TYR A 105 2.70 -12.41 10.16
CA TYR A 105 3.67 -11.76 11.06
C TYR A 105 3.03 -10.65 11.92
N GLY A 106 1.70 -10.54 11.91
CA GLY A 106 0.97 -9.59 12.73
C GLY A 106 0.77 -8.21 12.08
N THR A 107 0.62 -7.20 12.93
CA THR A 107 0.23 -5.84 12.50
C THR A 107 1.42 -4.91 12.25
N THR A 108 2.64 -5.37 12.51
CA THR A 108 3.87 -4.59 12.38
C THR A 108 4.52 -4.85 11.02
N THR A 109 4.50 -3.87 10.12
CA THR A 109 5.10 -4.02 8.78
C THR A 109 6.59 -4.37 8.83
N ALA A 110 7.33 -3.91 9.86
CA ALA A 110 8.74 -4.23 10.04
C ALA A 110 9.02 -5.73 10.23
N ASP A 111 8.08 -6.49 10.80
CA ASP A 111 8.26 -7.93 11.00
C ASP A 111 8.14 -8.68 9.65
N THR A 112 7.16 -8.31 8.82
CA THR A 112 7.02 -8.82 7.45
C THR A 112 8.23 -8.45 6.58
N GLN A 113 8.72 -7.20 6.69
CA GLN A 113 9.92 -6.75 5.98
C GLN A 113 11.15 -7.56 6.40
N THR A 114 11.34 -7.79 7.69
CA THR A 114 12.47 -8.56 8.22
C THR A 114 12.45 -10.00 7.69
N ALA A 115 11.27 -10.64 7.67
CA ALA A 115 11.10 -11.97 7.12
C ALA A 115 11.43 -12.03 5.60
N PHE A 116 11.01 -11.01 4.85
CA PHE A 116 11.34 -10.90 3.42
C PHE A 116 12.84 -10.67 3.21
N PHE A 117 13.45 -9.68 3.88
CA PHE A 117 14.88 -9.36 3.71
C PHE A 117 15.80 -10.52 4.11
N SER A 118 15.34 -11.42 5.00
CA SER A 118 16.06 -12.64 5.34
C SER A 118 15.89 -13.80 4.36
N GLY A 119 15.05 -13.64 3.31
CA GLY A 119 14.75 -14.67 2.32
C GLY A 119 13.78 -15.77 2.82
N GLN A 120 13.10 -15.56 3.96
CA GLN A 120 12.11 -16.51 4.46
C GLN A 120 10.78 -16.44 3.69
N VAL A 121 10.48 -15.31 3.09
CA VAL A 121 9.24 -15.05 2.35
C VAL A 121 9.56 -14.74 0.91
N GLY A 122 8.89 -15.40 -0.01
CA GLY A 122 9.09 -15.20 -1.45
C GLY A 122 8.54 -13.89 -1.98
N MET A 123 7.37 -13.44 -1.47
CA MET A 123 6.68 -12.22 -1.93
C MET A 123 6.05 -11.48 -0.76
N ILE A 124 6.05 -10.14 -0.81
CA ILE A 124 5.28 -9.26 0.10
C ILE A 124 4.67 -8.09 -0.66
N ILE A 125 3.60 -7.49 -0.11
CA ILE A 125 3.23 -6.12 -0.47
C ILE A 125 3.72 -5.16 0.60
N GLU A 126 4.25 -4.01 0.17
CA GLU A 126 4.72 -2.97 1.08
C GLU A 126 4.77 -1.60 0.37
N SER A 127 4.92 -0.54 1.15
CA SER A 127 5.11 0.81 0.64
C SER A 127 6.35 0.91 -0.25
N THR A 128 6.28 1.74 -1.30
CA THR A 128 7.45 2.12 -2.10
C THR A 128 8.55 2.80 -1.27
N ALA A 129 8.20 3.35 -0.11
CA ALA A 129 9.14 3.98 0.81
C ALA A 129 10.24 3.05 1.34
N ILE A 130 10.03 1.73 1.30
CA ILE A 130 11.06 0.77 1.72
C ILE A 130 11.97 0.31 0.60
N LEU A 131 11.73 0.72 -0.66
CA LEU A 131 12.40 0.14 -1.82
C LEU A 131 13.93 0.20 -1.72
N LYS A 132 14.46 1.35 -1.35
CA LYS A 132 15.92 1.50 -1.17
C LYS A 132 16.45 0.55 -0.10
N ASN A 133 15.75 0.44 1.04
CA ASN A 133 16.13 -0.48 2.10
C ASN A 133 15.97 -1.95 1.69
N ALA A 134 14.93 -2.28 0.95
CA ALA A 134 14.71 -3.63 0.44
C ALA A 134 15.86 -4.09 -0.45
N VAL A 135 16.28 -3.23 -1.39
CA VAL A 135 17.41 -3.54 -2.29
C VAL A 135 18.73 -3.62 -1.53
N ASP A 136 18.99 -2.69 -0.60
CA ASP A 136 20.27 -2.62 0.12
C ASP A 136 20.41 -3.74 1.18
N SER A 137 19.30 -4.20 1.77
CA SER A 137 19.31 -5.13 2.92
C SER A 137 19.10 -6.59 2.52
N SER A 138 18.58 -6.86 1.31
CA SER A 138 18.35 -8.23 0.85
C SER A 138 19.61 -8.85 0.27
N PRO A 139 19.96 -10.10 0.64
CA PRO A 139 21.10 -10.82 0.07
C PRO A 139 20.83 -11.46 -1.30
N PHE A 140 19.68 -11.15 -1.93
CA PHE A 140 19.18 -11.65 -3.19
C PHE A 140 18.73 -10.51 -4.10
N GLU A 141 18.48 -10.79 -5.37
CA GLU A 141 17.92 -9.81 -6.29
C GLU A 141 16.43 -9.56 -6.01
N VAL A 142 16.11 -8.31 -5.65
CA VAL A 142 14.72 -7.87 -5.38
C VAL A 142 14.04 -7.51 -6.69
N GLY A 143 12.91 -8.15 -6.98
CA GLY A 143 11.99 -7.75 -8.02
C GLY A 143 10.83 -6.91 -7.47
N THR A 144 10.22 -6.10 -8.33
CA THR A 144 9.04 -5.30 -8.00
C THR A 144 7.94 -5.47 -9.04
N GLY A 145 6.70 -5.45 -8.59
CA GLY A 145 5.50 -5.50 -9.42
C GLY A 145 4.46 -4.48 -8.92
N TYR A 146 3.43 -4.21 -9.72
CA TYR A 146 2.29 -3.43 -9.26
C TYR A 146 1.59 -4.12 -8.09
N LEU A 147 0.85 -3.36 -7.28
CA LEU A 147 -0.05 -3.94 -6.30
C LEU A 147 -0.99 -4.93 -7.01
N PRO A 148 -1.02 -6.21 -6.60
CA PRO A 148 -1.87 -7.20 -7.26
C PRO A 148 -3.35 -6.79 -7.20
N ARG A 149 -4.08 -7.05 -8.27
CA ARG A 149 -5.54 -6.83 -8.34
C ARG A 149 -6.27 -7.97 -7.63
N ILE A 150 -7.43 -7.68 -7.05
CA ILE A 150 -8.30 -8.71 -6.49
C ILE A 150 -9.00 -9.45 -7.64
N GLU A 151 -9.49 -8.73 -8.64
CA GLU A 151 -10.09 -9.29 -9.84
C GLU A 151 -9.31 -8.83 -11.08
N GLN A 152 -9.19 -9.71 -12.09
CA GLN A 152 -8.42 -9.43 -13.31
C GLN A 152 -8.86 -8.15 -14.04
N ASN A 153 -10.15 -7.81 -13.96
CA ASN A 153 -10.75 -6.68 -14.67
C ASN A 153 -10.94 -5.44 -13.78
N ASP A 154 -10.31 -5.38 -12.62
CA ASP A 154 -10.38 -4.20 -11.76
C ASP A 154 -9.79 -2.99 -12.48
N GLU A 155 -10.56 -1.89 -12.51
CA GLU A 155 -10.20 -0.63 -13.18
C GLU A 155 -9.69 0.43 -12.19
N GLY A 156 -9.41 0.05 -10.95
CA GLY A 156 -8.91 0.93 -9.92
C GLY A 156 -7.41 1.15 -10.02
N GLY A 157 -6.85 1.69 -8.95
CA GLY A 157 -5.43 2.00 -8.84
C GLY A 157 -5.01 2.17 -7.40
N VAL A 158 -3.83 2.73 -7.18
CA VAL A 158 -3.29 2.94 -5.84
C VAL A 158 -3.55 4.35 -5.32
N ILE A 159 -3.67 4.46 -4.01
CA ILE A 159 -3.72 5.74 -3.30
C ILE A 159 -2.29 6.14 -2.96
N ILE A 160 -1.88 7.36 -3.30
CA ILE A 160 -0.59 7.88 -2.90
C ILE A 160 -0.53 8.04 -1.37
N GLY A 161 0.58 7.61 -0.78
CA GLY A 161 0.91 7.88 0.63
C GLY A 161 2.01 8.93 0.75
N GLY A 162 2.41 9.24 1.98
CA GLY A 162 3.52 10.12 2.27
C GLY A 162 3.22 11.12 3.38
N GLY A 163 4.06 12.16 3.48
CA GLY A 163 3.91 13.25 4.42
C GLY A 163 3.79 14.60 3.71
N SER A 164 3.14 15.55 4.36
CA SER A 164 3.00 16.93 3.87
C SER A 164 3.71 17.89 4.81
N LEU A 165 4.26 18.97 4.25
CA LEU A 165 4.72 20.11 5.02
C LEU A 165 3.63 21.18 5.07
N TRP A 166 3.43 21.73 6.24
CA TRP A 166 2.40 22.72 6.51
C TRP A 166 3.07 24.00 7.03
N LEU A 167 2.82 25.11 6.33
CA LEU A 167 3.20 26.43 6.84
C LEU A 167 2.16 26.82 7.91
N THR A 168 2.63 27.04 9.13
CA THR A 168 1.78 27.50 10.23
C THR A 168 1.99 28.99 10.46
N ASP A 169 0.89 29.70 10.74
CA ASP A 169 0.95 31.08 11.20
C ASP A 169 1.56 31.13 12.61
N THR A 170 2.73 31.71 12.73
CA THR A 170 3.48 31.85 13.99
C THR A 170 3.36 33.26 14.57
N GLY A 171 2.70 34.19 13.85
CA GLY A 171 2.69 35.61 14.17
C GLY A 171 4.05 36.31 13.95
N ASN A 172 4.98 35.64 13.23
CA ASN A 172 6.30 36.18 12.91
C ASN A 172 6.60 35.98 11.40
N GLU A 173 6.39 37.03 10.62
CA GLU A 173 6.55 37.05 9.17
C GLU A 173 7.94 36.55 8.71
N ALA A 174 9.00 36.90 9.45
CA ALA A 174 10.37 36.49 9.09
C ALA A 174 10.56 34.94 9.23
N ASN A 175 9.89 34.32 10.21
CA ASN A 175 9.91 32.86 10.36
C ASN A 175 9.09 32.18 9.25
N GLU A 176 7.96 32.73 8.89
CA GLU A 176 7.08 32.24 7.83
C GLU A 176 7.74 32.35 6.46
N ASP A 177 8.38 33.46 6.16
CA ASP A 177 9.20 33.66 4.95
C ASP A 177 10.36 32.64 4.86
N ALA A 178 11.02 32.38 5.98
CA ALA A 178 12.12 31.42 6.03
C ALA A 178 11.61 29.97 5.80
N ALA A 179 10.48 29.64 6.42
CA ALA A 179 9.83 28.33 6.24
C ALA A 179 9.34 28.13 4.80
N TRP A 180 8.77 29.19 4.18
CA TRP A 180 8.37 29.15 2.77
C TRP A 180 9.57 28.91 1.84
N LYS A 181 10.67 29.63 2.02
CA LYS A 181 11.91 29.43 1.25
C LYS A 181 12.45 28.00 1.39
N PHE A 182 12.32 27.40 2.57
CA PHE A 182 12.69 26.01 2.76
C PHE A 182 11.78 25.07 1.94
N ILE A 183 10.46 25.29 1.95
CA ILE A 183 9.52 24.51 1.15
C ILE A 183 9.83 24.67 -0.34
N GLU A 184 10.08 25.88 -0.82
CA GLU A 184 10.47 26.12 -2.22
C GLU A 184 11.76 25.37 -2.59
N TYR A 185 12.76 25.37 -1.71
CA TYR A 185 14.04 24.70 -1.94
C TYR A 185 13.88 23.17 -2.05
N ILE A 186 13.16 22.54 -1.11
CA ILE A 186 13.03 21.08 -1.10
C ILE A 186 12.13 20.55 -2.23
N THR A 187 11.32 21.41 -2.85
CA THR A 187 10.48 21.06 -4.00
C THR A 187 11.15 21.32 -5.35
N THR A 188 12.40 21.79 -5.36
CA THR A 188 13.18 21.95 -6.60
C THR A 188 13.48 20.58 -7.23
N PRO A 189 13.62 20.51 -8.58
CA PRO A 189 13.89 19.25 -9.28
C PRO A 189 15.10 18.50 -8.73
N ASP A 190 16.22 19.18 -8.51
CA ASP A 190 17.47 18.56 -8.06
C ASP A 190 17.36 17.97 -6.64
N VAL A 191 16.67 18.67 -5.73
CA VAL A 191 16.48 18.20 -4.36
C VAL A 191 15.48 17.04 -4.35
N GLN A 192 14.41 17.12 -5.13
CA GLN A 192 13.44 16.05 -5.28
C GLN A 192 14.06 14.80 -5.91
N ALA A 193 14.92 14.94 -6.91
CA ALA A 193 15.67 13.82 -7.49
C ALA A 193 16.54 13.13 -6.42
N LYS A 194 17.33 13.91 -5.67
CA LYS A 194 18.19 13.38 -4.60
C LYS A 194 17.38 12.67 -3.50
N TRP A 195 16.24 13.26 -3.10
CA TRP A 195 15.36 12.66 -2.12
C TRP A 195 14.81 11.32 -2.60
N SER A 196 14.28 11.29 -3.82
CA SER A 196 13.72 10.07 -4.43
C SER A 196 14.76 8.95 -4.54
N MET A 197 15.94 9.25 -5.09
CA MET A 197 17.05 8.27 -5.21
C MET A 197 17.55 7.76 -3.85
N GLY A 198 17.52 8.61 -2.82
CA GLY A 198 18.00 8.25 -1.48
C GLY A 198 17.01 7.49 -0.61
N THR A 199 15.71 7.52 -0.93
CA THR A 199 14.65 6.99 -0.07
C THR A 199 13.72 6.00 -0.74
N GLY A 200 13.49 6.13 -2.06
CA GLY A 200 12.45 5.40 -2.79
C GLY A 200 11.11 6.13 -2.85
N TYR A 201 10.96 7.28 -2.16
CA TYR A 201 9.76 8.12 -2.30
C TYR A 201 9.67 8.74 -3.69
N PHE A 202 8.45 8.98 -4.17
CA PHE A 202 8.23 9.71 -5.42
C PHE A 202 8.77 11.13 -5.35
N ALA A 203 9.35 11.60 -6.44
CA ALA A 203 9.55 13.02 -6.63
C ALA A 203 8.22 13.67 -7.00
N ILE A 204 7.78 14.67 -6.22
CA ILE A 204 6.54 15.41 -6.48
C ILE A 204 6.69 16.45 -7.60
N ASN A 205 7.93 16.77 -7.97
CA ASN A 205 8.25 17.64 -9.10
C ASN A 205 8.64 16.76 -10.30
N GLU A 206 7.80 16.74 -11.33
CA GLU A 206 8.01 15.90 -12.53
C GLU A 206 9.35 16.17 -13.22
N LYS A 207 9.87 17.42 -13.16
CA LYS A 207 11.17 17.76 -13.71
C LYS A 207 12.34 17.06 -13.00
N ALA A 208 12.13 16.50 -11.81
CA ALA A 208 13.14 15.70 -11.12
C ALA A 208 13.53 14.46 -11.96
N TYR A 209 12.55 13.88 -12.66
CA TYR A 209 12.76 12.71 -13.54
C TYR A 209 13.48 13.06 -14.85
N GLU A 210 13.60 14.35 -15.17
CA GLU A 210 14.32 14.85 -16.34
C GLU A 210 15.79 15.14 -16.05
N THR A 211 16.19 15.16 -14.77
CA THR A 211 17.60 15.40 -14.39
C THR A 211 18.48 14.25 -14.86
N GLU A 212 19.73 14.54 -15.21
CA GLU A 212 20.66 13.52 -15.71
C GLU A 212 20.97 12.46 -14.64
N ASP A 213 21.11 12.89 -13.37
CA ASP A 213 21.36 11.99 -12.24
C ASP A 213 20.21 11.00 -12.05
N MET A 214 18.95 11.48 -12.10
CA MET A 214 17.77 10.60 -11.95
C MET A 214 17.63 9.64 -13.13
N LYS A 215 17.84 10.09 -14.37
CA LYS A 215 17.81 9.21 -15.55
C LYS A 215 18.86 8.11 -15.47
N ALA A 216 20.09 8.46 -15.05
CA ALA A 216 21.14 7.50 -14.86
C ALA A 216 20.78 6.47 -13.76
N TYR A 217 20.27 6.98 -12.63
CA TYR A 217 19.86 6.18 -11.50
C TYR A 217 18.74 5.17 -11.85
N LEU A 218 17.68 5.61 -12.51
CA LEU A 218 16.56 4.76 -12.92
C LEU A 218 16.99 3.67 -13.91
N LYS A 219 17.92 4.00 -14.82
CA LYS A 219 18.48 2.99 -15.74
C LYS A 219 19.25 1.88 -15.01
N GLU A 220 19.94 2.22 -13.92
CA GLU A 220 20.69 1.26 -13.09
C GLU A 220 19.81 0.56 -12.06
N ASN A 221 18.66 1.17 -11.70
CA ASN A 221 17.74 0.71 -10.66
C ASN A 221 16.29 0.67 -11.18
N PRO A 222 15.95 -0.26 -12.11
CA PRO A 222 14.65 -0.28 -12.78
C PRO A 222 13.48 -0.51 -11.83
N ASN A 223 13.70 -1.12 -10.67
CA ASN A 223 12.67 -1.29 -9.64
C ASN A 223 12.01 0.02 -9.20
N PHE A 224 12.73 1.14 -9.27
CA PHE A 224 12.18 2.45 -8.91
C PHE A 224 11.18 2.98 -9.95
N GLU A 225 11.25 2.50 -11.20
CA GLU A 225 10.27 2.85 -12.24
C GLU A 225 8.91 2.18 -12.01
N THR A 226 8.87 1.00 -11.39
CA THR A 226 7.63 0.27 -11.11
C THR A 226 6.63 1.13 -10.35
N ALA A 227 7.08 1.76 -9.28
CA ALA A 227 6.25 2.64 -8.45
C ALA A 227 5.74 3.87 -9.21
N ILE A 228 6.62 4.51 -10.00
CA ILE A 228 6.29 5.68 -10.82
C ILE A 228 5.24 5.31 -11.87
N ASN A 229 5.44 4.20 -12.57
CA ASN A 229 4.55 3.75 -13.61
C ASN A 229 3.19 3.33 -13.04
N GLN A 230 3.16 2.60 -11.92
CA GLN A 230 1.92 2.24 -11.23
C GLN A 230 1.08 3.47 -10.88
N LEU A 231 1.71 4.54 -10.38
CA LEU A 231 1.00 5.76 -10.04
C LEU A 231 0.46 6.48 -11.29
N LYS A 232 1.24 6.51 -12.39
CA LYS A 232 0.82 7.12 -13.67
C LYS A 232 -0.31 6.34 -14.33
N ASP A 233 -0.32 5.01 -14.20
CA ASP A 233 -1.34 4.12 -14.75
C ASP A 233 -2.60 4.09 -13.88
N SER A 234 -2.54 4.59 -12.65
CA SER A 234 -3.71 4.68 -11.76
C SER A 234 -4.67 5.77 -12.24
N PRO A 235 -5.99 5.50 -12.34
CA PRO A 235 -6.97 6.51 -12.73
C PRO A 235 -7.06 7.61 -11.67
N VAL A 236 -7.19 8.86 -12.11
CA VAL A 236 -7.34 10.01 -11.21
C VAL A 236 -8.82 10.23 -10.90
N ASN A 237 -9.28 9.73 -9.77
CA ASN A 237 -10.68 9.83 -9.32
C ASN A 237 -10.77 9.84 -7.77
N CYS A 238 -12.00 9.85 -7.22
CA CYS A 238 -12.20 9.88 -5.78
C CYS A 238 -11.69 8.62 -5.06
N ASN A 239 -11.62 7.48 -5.73
CA ASN A 239 -11.16 6.22 -5.13
C ASN A 239 -9.65 6.25 -4.93
N THR A 240 -8.89 6.58 -5.98
CA THR A 240 -7.42 6.66 -5.95
C THR A 240 -6.89 7.90 -5.23
N ALA A 241 -7.73 8.91 -5.04
CA ALA A 241 -7.40 10.04 -4.17
C ALA A 241 -7.55 9.71 -2.67
N GLY A 242 -8.13 8.54 -2.32
CA GLY A 242 -8.38 8.08 -0.94
C GLY A 242 -9.54 8.80 -0.26
N VAL A 243 -9.90 8.39 0.94
CA VAL A 243 -11.00 8.97 1.70
C VAL A 243 -10.56 10.18 2.53
N LEU A 244 -11.37 11.24 2.54
CA LEU A 244 -11.22 12.40 3.42
C LEU A 244 -12.07 12.19 4.67
N SER A 245 -11.47 11.62 5.71
CA SER A 245 -12.12 11.33 6.98
C SER A 245 -11.21 11.67 8.15
N GLY A 246 -11.78 12.23 9.23
CA GLY A 246 -11.04 12.53 10.45
C GLY A 246 -10.76 11.30 11.32
N VAL A 247 -11.23 10.10 10.94
CA VAL A 247 -11.18 8.88 11.77
C VAL A 247 -10.34 7.76 11.17
N GLN A 248 -9.54 8.02 10.12
CA GLN A 248 -8.80 6.96 9.42
C GLN A 248 -7.81 6.19 10.31
N THR A 249 -7.18 6.86 11.27
CA THR A 249 -6.28 6.18 12.23
C THR A 249 -7.05 5.15 13.06
N GLU A 250 -8.22 5.52 13.58
CA GLU A 250 -9.09 4.62 14.35
C GLU A 250 -9.63 3.48 13.48
N ALA A 251 -10.05 3.79 12.26
CA ALA A 251 -10.54 2.81 11.30
C ALA A 251 -9.47 1.73 10.98
N ARG A 252 -8.22 2.14 10.77
CA ARG A 252 -7.09 1.23 10.55
C ARG A 252 -6.82 0.33 11.75
N LEU A 253 -6.84 0.90 12.97
CA LEU A 253 -6.66 0.12 14.19
C LEU A 253 -7.80 -0.89 14.36
N THR A 254 -9.04 -0.50 14.09
CA THR A 254 -10.19 -1.41 14.14
C THR A 254 -10.05 -2.57 13.15
N PHE A 255 -9.59 -2.30 11.91
CA PHE A 255 -9.28 -3.37 10.95
C PHE A 255 -8.20 -4.33 11.49
N ASN A 256 -7.13 -3.78 12.07
CA ASN A 256 -6.03 -4.56 12.64
C ASN A 256 -6.50 -5.48 13.79
N GLU A 257 -7.54 -5.10 14.54
CA GLU A 257 -8.14 -5.90 15.62
C GLU A 257 -9.11 -6.97 15.09
N ILE A 258 -9.79 -6.70 13.97
CA ILE A 258 -10.80 -7.60 13.39
C ILE A 258 -10.15 -8.70 12.56
N MET A 259 -9.15 -8.39 11.73
CA MET A 259 -8.59 -9.35 10.78
C MET A 259 -8.03 -10.63 11.41
N PRO A 260 -7.33 -10.60 12.57
CA PRO A 260 -6.90 -11.82 13.25
C PRO A 260 -8.05 -12.75 13.66
N GLN A 261 -9.23 -12.17 13.95
CA GLN A 261 -10.42 -12.96 14.32
C GLN A 261 -11.02 -13.70 13.11
N VAL A 262 -10.86 -13.13 11.91
CA VAL A 262 -11.20 -13.79 10.65
C VAL A 262 -10.23 -14.94 10.38
N TYR A 263 -8.94 -14.72 10.58
CA TYR A 263 -7.93 -15.77 10.43
C TYR A 263 -8.19 -16.94 11.38
N ASP A 264 -8.48 -16.65 12.64
CA ASP A 264 -8.83 -17.66 13.66
C ASP A 264 -10.19 -18.35 13.43
N GLY A 265 -10.98 -17.93 12.45
CA GLY A 265 -12.34 -18.42 12.21
C GLY A 265 -13.36 -18.05 13.28
N LYS A 266 -13.07 -17.03 14.11
CA LYS A 266 -13.99 -16.47 15.11
C LYS A 266 -15.06 -15.58 14.50
N LEU A 267 -14.74 -14.93 13.37
CA LEU A 267 -15.65 -14.14 12.58
C LEU A 267 -15.67 -14.67 11.14
N THR A 268 -16.83 -14.67 10.52
CA THR A 268 -16.93 -14.80 9.06
C THR A 268 -16.45 -13.52 8.41
N THR A 269 -16.09 -13.57 7.14
CA THR A 269 -15.70 -12.38 6.39
C THR A 269 -16.82 -11.33 6.34
N GLN A 270 -18.08 -11.76 6.24
CA GLN A 270 -19.24 -10.86 6.29
C GLN A 270 -19.40 -10.21 7.67
N ASP A 271 -19.33 -11.00 8.76
CA ASP A 271 -19.43 -10.44 10.12
C ASP A 271 -18.30 -9.43 10.39
N ALA A 272 -17.12 -9.66 9.83
CA ALA A 272 -15.99 -8.75 9.94
C ALA A 272 -16.23 -7.42 9.21
N VAL A 273 -16.79 -7.47 7.99
CA VAL A 273 -17.21 -6.27 7.24
C VAL A 273 -18.25 -5.48 8.03
N ASP A 274 -19.28 -6.17 8.52
CA ASP A 274 -20.39 -5.53 9.25
C ASP A 274 -19.88 -4.88 10.55
N GLN A 275 -18.98 -5.56 11.28
CA GLN A 275 -18.39 -5.04 12.50
C GLN A 275 -17.47 -3.84 12.24
N LEU A 276 -16.63 -3.91 11.21
CA LEU A 276 -15.76 -2.81 10.80
C LEU A 276 -16.60 -1.59 10.42
N ALA A 277 -17.62 -1.77 9.58
CA ALA A 277 -18.50 -0.72 9.12
C ALA A 277 -19.24 -0.06 10.29
N ALA A 278 -19.80 -0.84 11.21
CA ALA A 278 -20.50 -0.31 12.38
C ALA A 278 -19.57 0.52 13.26
N SER A 279 -18.34 0.04 13.51
CA SER A 279 -17.35 0.73 14.35
C SER A 279 -16.90 2.05 13.71
N VAL A 280 -16.55 2.01 12.41
CA VAL A 280 -16.08 3.19 11.69
C VAL A 280 -17.20 4.22 11.52
N ASN A 281 -18.43 3.80 11.23
CA ASN A 281 -19.60 4.70 11.16
C ASN A 281 -19.82 5.41 12.50
N LYS A 282 -19.67 4.70 13.62
CA LYS A 282 -19.79 5.32 14.95
C LYS A 282 -18.68 6.34 15.22
N ALA A 283 -17.44 6.04 14.81
CA ALA A 283 -16.34 6.98 14.91
C ALA A 283 -16.58 8.25 14.05
N ILE A 284 -17.07 8.08 12.82
CA ILE A 284 -17.44 9.19 11.92
C ILE A 284 -18.53 10.08 12.55
N GLU A 285 -19.58 9.47 13.10
CA GLU A 285 -20.65 10.20 13.80
C GLU A 285 -20.09 11.08 14.92
N ASN A 286 -19.30 10.46 15.82
CA ASN A 286 -18.68 11.14 16.96
C ASN A 286 -17.75 12.29 16.51
N TYR A 287 -16.92 12.04 15.48
CA TYR A 287 -16.05 13.07 14.93
C TYR A 287 -16.85 14.25 14.35
N ASN A 288 -17.85 13.96 13.52
CA ASN A 288 -18.66 14.99 12.88
C ASN A 288 -19.47 15.81 13.91
N GLU A 289 -19.85 15.22 15.04
CA GLU A 289 -20.47 15.96 16.14
C GLU A 289 -19.48 16.87 16.87
N SER A 290 -18.24 16.44 17.01
CA SER A 290 -17.20 17.20 17.75
C SER A 290 -16.72 18.46 17.04
N ILE A 291 -16.91 18.56 15.73
CA ILE A 291 -16.46 19.70 14.90
C ILE A 291 -17.58 20.67 14.51
N LYS A 292 -18.83 20.42 14.99
CA LYS A 292 -19.95 21.36 14.82
C LYS A 292 -19.85 22.52 15.82
#